data_a95900a6d69675fff0b30e60e30a79ec
#
_entry.id   a95900a6d69675fff0b30e60e30a79ec
#
_cell.length_a   1.000
_cell.length_b   1.000
_cell.length_c   1.000
_cell.angle_alpha   90.00
_cell.angle_beta   90.00
_cell.angle_gamma   90.00
#
_symmetry.space_group_name_H-M   'P 1'
#
loop_
_entity.id
_entity.type
_entity.pdbx_description
1 polymer ?
#
loop_
_entity_poly.entity_id
_entity_poly.type
_entity_poly.pdbx_seq_one_letter_code
_entity_poly.pdbx_strand_id
1 'polypeptide(L)'
;MSNTPKEVYDWTAAAALLRQLFDKDGDDFLEAAEKLGIKERKAYYLVEIDKALEGLPISRARKLRIGWTKLQIVGPFLTHENYDQLLAQAEVHAVHELRDIVAGNWSEASKHCVLLYFFDEDYEVFAQVIRAHGATPHSRGYHGKEEALIAALTKLLPDSEK
;
A
#
# COMPACT_ATOMS: atom_id res chain seq x y z
N MET A 1 31.20 0.21 20.24
CA MET A 1 30.06 0.79 19.51
C MET A 1 28.84 -0.02 19.90
N SER A 2 28.03 0.52 20.82
CA SER A 2 26.86 -0.20 21.36
C SER A 2 25.76 -0.16 20.32
N ASN A 3 25.48 -1.31 19.71
CA ASN A 3 24.34 -1.52 18.84
C ASN A 3 23.11 -1.76 19.75
N THR A 4 22.54 -0.67 20.27
CA THR A 4 21.26 -0.75 20.98
C THR A 4 20.21 -1.22 19.99
N PRO A 5 19.46 -2.31 20.26
CA PRO A 5 18.37 -2.71 19.39
C PRO A 5 17.40 -1.53 19.30
N LYS A 6 17.12 -1.07 18.09
CA LYS A 6 16.10 -0.06 17.85
C LYS A 6 14.80 -0.60 18.48
N GLU A 7 14.40 -0.04 19.62
CA GLU A 7 13.11 -0.39 20.24
C GLU A 7 12.05 -0.34 19.14
N VAL A 8 11.45 -1.48 18.86
CA VAL A 8 10.38 -1.55 17.87
C VAL A 8 9.24 -0.71 18.46
N TYR A 9 9.05 0.46 17.91
CA TYR A 9 8.01 1.38 18.32
C TYR A 9 6.66 0.66 18.32
N ASP A 10 6.10 0.49 19.51
CA ASP A 10 4.82 -0.18 19.70
C ASP A 10 3.66 0.75 19.32
N TRP A 11 3.38 0.79 18.04
CA TRP A 11 2.27 1.57 17.51
C TRP A 11 0.90 1.10 18.01
N THR A 12 0.75 -0.15 18.48
CA THR A 12 -0.54 -0.68 18.92
C THR A 12 -0.96 -0.07 20.27
N ALA A 13 -0.01 0.15 21.19
CA ALA A 13 -0.27 0.86 22.44
C ALA A 13 -0.60 2.33 22.19
N ALA A 14 0.13 2.97 21.26
CA ALA A 14 -0.16 4.34 20.85
C ALA A 14 -1.54 4.48 20.19
N ALA A 15 -1.93 3.53 19.33
CA ALA A 15 -3.24 3.52 18.68
C ALA A 15 -4.38 3.43 19.72
N ALA A 16 -4.28 2.52 20.68
CA ALA A 16 -5.27 2.37 21.75
C ALA A 16 -5.39 3.63 22.62
N LEU A 17 -4.27 4.24 23.00
CA LEU A 17 -4.26 5.50 23.76
C LEU A 17 -4.90 6.64 22.98
N LEU A 18 -4.48 6.83 21.72
CA LEU A 18 -5.00 7.89 20.85
C LEU A 18 -6.50 7.72 20.62
N ARG A 19 -6.97 6.50 20.46
CA ARG A 19 -8.40 6.21 20.33
C ARG A 19 -9.17 6.60 21.57
N GLN A 20 -8.70 6.24 22.77
CA GLN A 20 -9.37 6.60 24.02
C GLN A 20 -9.50 8.12 24.18
N LEU A 21 -8.49 8.88 23.78
CA LEU A 21 -8.52 10.34 23.82
C LEU A 21 -9.44 10.91 22.74
N PHE A 22 -9.38 10.37 21.54
CA PHE A 22 -10.23 10.77 20.42
C PHE A 22 -11.75 10.60 20.73
N ASP A 23 -12.10 9.51 21.41
CA ASP A 23 -13.50 9.21 21.75
C ASP A 23 -13.99 10.03 22.97
N LYS A 24 -13.10 10.61 23.78
CA LYS A 24 -13.44 11.42 24.94
C LYS A 24 -13.53 12.91 24.61
N ASP A 25 -12.48 13.47 24.04
CA ASP A 25 -12.40 14.88 23.74
C ASP A 25 -11.32 15.12 22.68
N GLY A 26 -11.69 15.69 21.54
CA GLY A 26 -10.80 15.78 20.38
C GLY A 26 -9.56 16.67 20.59
N ASP A 27 -9.56 17.57 21.58
CA ASP A 27 -8.44 18.50 21.80
C ASP A 27 -7.21 17.79 22.43
N ASP A 28 -7.42 16.89 23.37
CA ASP A 28 -6.34 16.13 24.02
C ASP A 28 -5.67 15.11 23.09
N PHE A 29 -6.37 14.67 22.04
CA PHE A 29 -5.89 13.69 21.08
C PHE A 29 -4.66 14.18 20.28
N LEU A 30 -4.72 15.41 19.73
CA LEU A 30 -3.63 15.96 18.92
C LEU A 30 -2.41 16.30 19.79
N GLU A 31 -2.62 16.82 21.01
CA GLU A 31 -1.54 17.08 21.95
C GLU A 31 -0.83 15.78 22.36
N ALA A 32 -1.57 14.71 22.61
CA ALA A 32 -1.00 13.40 22.90
C ALA A 32 -0.22 12.83 21.71
N ALA A 33 -0.73 13.00 20.50
CA ALA A 33 -0.03 12.58 19.28
C ALA A 33 1.30 13.31 19.12
N GLU A 34 1.33 14.62 19.36
CA GLU A 34 2.55 15.42 19.32
C GLU A 34 3.57 14.97 20.37
N LYS A 35 3.15 14.75 21.62
CA LYS A 35 4.01 14.22 22.72
C LYS A 35 4.61 12.85 22.38
N LEU A 36 3.90 12.03 21.62
CA LEU A 36 4.38 10.74 21.13
C LEU A 36 5.24 10.84 19.85
N GLY A 37 5.44 12.04 19.32
CA GLY A 37 6.15 12.26 18.05
C GLY A 37 5.40 11.71 16.83
N ILE A 38 4.08 11.57 16.92
CA ILE A 38 3.21 11.06 15.87
C ILE A 38 2.58 12.25 15.14
N LYS A 39 2.83 12.33 13.84
CA LYS A 39 2.19 13.36 13.01
C LYS A 39 0.67 13.17 12.98
N GLU A 40 -0.08 14.27 12.95
CA GLU A 40 -1.53 14.33 12.96
C GLU A 40 -2.17 13.29 12.02
N ARG A 41 -1.83 13.30 10.74
CA ARG A 41 -2.38 12.35 9.76
C ARG A 41 -2.18 10.89 10.16
N LYS A 42 -1.01 10.55 10.73
CA LYS A 42 -0.72 9.20 11.21
C LYS A 42 -1.54 8.87 12.46
N ALA A 43 -1.77 9.84 13.34
CA ALA A 43 -2.59 9.66 14.52
C ALA A 43 -4.03 9.25 14.17
N TYR A 44 -4.66 9.93 13.20
CA TYR A 44 -5.97 9.54 12.68
C TYR A 44 -5.97 8.12 12.10
N TYR A 45 -4.95 7.75 11.31
CA TYR A 45 -4.86 6.39 10.78
C TYR A 45 -4.75 5.33 11.88
N LEU A 46 -4.01 5.60 12.95
CA LEU A 46 -3.88 4.67 14.07
C LEU A 46 -5.22 4.48 14.81
N VAL A 47 -5.98 5.55 15.00
CA VAL A 47 -7.34 5.48 15.56
C VAL A 47 -8.27 4.64 14.69
N GLU A 48 -8.29 4.90 13.37
CA GLU A 48 -9.11 4.14 12.43
C GLU A 48 -8.74 2.64 12.39
N ILE A 49 -7.44 2.32 12.45
CA ILE A 49 -6.98 0.94 12.52
C ILE A 49 -7.46 0.28 13.82
N ASP A 50 -7.31 0.94 14.97
CA ASP A 50 -7.73 0.36 16.25
C ASP A 50 -9.24 0.11 16.29
N LYS A 51 -10.05 1.04 15.74
CA LYS A 51 -11.49 0.86 15.56
C LYS A 51 -11.83 -0.33 14.65
N ALA A 52 -11.14 -0.44 13.50
CA ALA A 52 -11.38 -1.52 12.55
C ALA A 52 -11.02 -2.91 13.11
N LEU A 53 -10.07 -2.97 14.05
CA LEU A 53 -9.63 -4.21 14.68
C LEU A 53 -10.40 -4.55 15.96
N GLU A 54 -11.34 -3.71 16.39
CA GLU A 54 -12.12 -3.91 17.60
C GLU A 54 -12.98 -5.18 17.50
N GLY A 55 -12.98 -5.96 18.59
CA GLY A 55 -13.76 -7.21 18.64
C GLY A 55 -13.18 -8.36 17.83
N LEU A 56 -12.17 -8.14 16.99
CA LEU A 56 -11.52 -9.20 16.24
C LEU A 56 -10.43 -9.89 17.07
N PRO A 57 -10.37 -11.23 17.12
CA PRO A 57 -9.44 -11.98 17.97
C PRO A 57 -8.01 -12.00 17.36
N ILE A 58 -7.40 -10.81 17.21
CA ILE A 58 -6.10 -10.63 16.59
C ILE A 58 -5.05 -10.36 17.68
N SER A 59 -4.03 -11.22 17.76
CA SER A 59 -2.95 -11.03 18.73
C SER A 59 -2.13 -9.76 18.43
N ARG A 60 -1.63 -9.12 19.51
CA ARG A 60 -0.72 -7.96 19.40
C ARG A 60 0.51 -8.28 18.54
N ALA A 61 1.10 -9.47 18.70
CA ALA A 61 2.25 -9.91 17.93
C ALA A 61 1.94 -9.94 16.41
N ARG A 62 0.74 -10.40 16.03
CA ARG A 62 0.30 -10.40 14.63
C ARG A 62 0.12 -8.99 14.08
N LYS A 63 -0.50 -8.09 14.86
CA LYS A 63 -0.65 -6.67 14.51
C LYS A 63 0.72 -6.01 14.25
N LEU A 64 1.69 -6.22 15.14
CA LEU A 64 3.04 -5.67 15.00
C LEU A 64 3.79 -6.23 13.78
N ARG A 65 3.66 -7.52 13.49
CA ARG A 65 4.28 -8.17 12.34
C ARG A 65 3.74 -7.66 11.01
N ILE A 66 2.43 -7.49 10.88
CA ILE A 66 1.78 -6.95 9.67
C ILE A 66 2.14 -5.48 9.48
N GLY A 67 2.15 -4.71 10.55
CA GLY A 67 2.44 -3.29 10.57
C GLY A 67 1.24 -2.40 10.21
N TRP A 68 1.26 -1.19 10.76
CA TRP A 68 0.14 -0.24 10.65
C TRP A 68 -0.21 0.15 9.21
N THR A 69 0.78 0.24 8.31
CA THR A 69 0.55 0.64 6.90
C THR A 69 -0.32 -0.36 6.15
N LYS A 70 -0.07 -1.66 6.34
CA LYS A 70 -0.86 -2.71 5.72
C LYS A 70 -2.24 -2.83 6.38
N LEU A 71 -2.29 -2.71 7.71
CA LEU A 71 -3.56 -2.72 8.45
C LEU A 71 -4.46 -1.53 8.12
N GLN A 72 -3.91 -0.37 7.79
CA GLN A 72 -4.68 0.77 7.29
C GLN A 72 -5.39 0.46 5.96
N ILE A 73 -4.76 -0.34 5.10
CA ILE A 73 -5.34 -0.71 3.80
C ILE A 73 -6.45 -1.74 3.97
N VAL A 74 -6.21 -2.79 4.74
CA VAL A 74 -7.17 -3.89 4.89
C VAL A 74 -8.24 -3.63 5.95
N GLY A 75 -7.97 -2.76 6.93
CA GLY A 75 -8.85 -2.48 8.07
C GLY A 75 -10.30 -2.20 7.69
N PRO A 76 -10.59 -1.29 6.74
CA PRO A 76 -11.97 -0.99 6.31
C PRO A 76 -12.74 -2.18 5.71
N PHE A 77 -12.04 -3.25 5.35
CA PHE A 77 -12.63 -4.43 4.70
C PHE A 77 -12.69 -5.65 5.64
N LEU A 78 -12.17 -5.54 6.86
CA LEU A 78 -12.18 -6.63 7.84
C LEU A 78 -13.57 -6.85 8.42
N THR A 79 -13.97 -8.11 8.48
CA THR A 79 -15.18 -8.58 9.15
C THR A 79 -14.84 -9.79 10.02
N HIS A 80 -15.75 -10.20 10.90
CA HIS A 80 -15.58 -11.42 11.68
C HIS A 80 -15.45 -12.70 10.82
N GLU A 81 -15.95 -12.67 9.60
CA GLU A 81 -15.90 -13.81 8.67
C GLU A 81 -14.62 -13.89 7.87
N ASN A 82 -14.04 -12.72 7.50
CA ASN A 82 -12.91 -12.66 6.56
C ASN A 82 -11.57 -12.22 7.18
N TYR A 83 -11.55 -11.76 8.45
CA TYR A 83 -10.36 -11.12 9.03
C TYR A 83 -9.10 -12.00 8.95
N ASP A 84 -9.22 -13.30 9.20
CA ASP A 84 -8.07 -14.19 9.22
C ASP A 84 -7.47 -14.37 7.82
N GLN A 85 -8.33 -14.55 6.81
CA GLN A 85 -7.91 -14.66 5.41
C GLN A 85 -7.27 -13.36 4.91
N LEU A 86 -7.89 -12.21 5.18
CA LEU A 86 -7.40 -10.92 4.70
C LEU A 86 -6.10 -10.51 5.41
N LEU A 87 -5.96 -10.85 6.70
CA LEU A 87 -4.70 -10.64 7.43
C LEU A 87 -3.58 -11.57 6.93
N ALA A 88 -3.91 -12.82 6.55
CA ALA A 88 -2.93 -13.70 5.92
C ALA A 88 -2.42 -13.13 4.58
N GLN A 89 -3.30 -12.55 3.77
CA GLN A 89 -2.89 -11.80 2.58
C GLN A 89 -1.98 -10.60 2.94
N ALA A 90 -2.31 -9.86 3.99
CA ALA A 90 -1.50 -8.74 4.46
C ALA A 90 -0.10 -9.17 4.96
N GLU A 91 0.06 -10.38 5.46
CA GLU A 91 1.35 -10.92 5.89
C GLU A 91 2.30 -11.19 4.72
N VAL A 92 1.80 -11.66 3.58
CA VAL A 92 2.60 -12.13 2.45
C VAL A 92 2.74 -11.11 1.31
N HIS A 93 1.74 -10.25 1.10
CA HIS A 93 1.72 -9.32 -0.02
C HIS A 93 2.34 -7.95 0.31
N ALA A 94 2.91 -7.31 -0.70
CA ALA A 94 3.38 -5.92 -0.60
C ALA A 94 2.19 -4.94 -0.55
N VAL A 95 2.46 -3.69 -0.12
CA VAL A 95 1.43 -2.64 0.06
C VAL A 95 0.63 -2.37 -1.21
N HIS A 96 1.29 -2.35 -2.38
CA HIS A 96 0.60 -2.10 -3.66
C HIS A 96 -0.28 -3.28 -4.06
N GLU A 97 0.18 -4.52 -3.84
CA GLU A 97 -0.61 -5.73 -4.11
C GLU A 97 -1.86 -5.79 -3.22
N LEU A 98 -1.73 -5.43 -1.94
CA LEU A 98 -2.89 -5.38 -1.04
C LEU A 98 -3.95 -4.38 -1.49
N ARG A 99 -3.56 -3.25 -2.07
CA ARG A 99 -4.53 -2.31 -2.65
C ARG A 99 -5.28 -2.91 -3.82
N ASP A 100 -4.58 -3.66 -4.67
CA ASP A 100 -5.21 -4.37 -5.79
C ASP A 100 -6.15 -5.48 -5.29
N ILE A 101 -5.74 -6.22 -4.24
CA ILE A 101 -6.56 -7.28 -3.62
C ILE A 101 -7.86 -6.70 -3.08
N VAL A 102 -7.80 -5.64 -2.25
CA VAL A 102 -9.01 -5.05 -1.65
C VAL A 102 -9.89 -4.31 -2.67
N ALA A 103 -9.30 -3.85 -3.77
CA ALA A 103 -10.03 -3.26 -4.89
C ALA A 103 -10.66 -4.28 -5.84
N GLY A 104 -10.43 -5.59 -5.62
CA GLY A 104 -10.89 -6.66 -6.51
C GLY A 104 -10.15 -6.74 -7.85
N ASN A 105 -9.03 -6.03 -7.99
CA ASN A 105 -8.20 -5.97 -9.20
C ASN A 105 -7.04 -6.96 -9.17
N TRP A 106 -6.97 -7.79 -8.13
CA TRP A 106 -5.89 -8.76 -7.96
C TRP A 106 -6.06 -9.92 -8.95
N SER A 107 -5.01 -10.21 -9.71
CA SER A 107 -4.88 -11.45 -10.45
C SER A 107 -3.65 -12.22 -9.95
N GLU A 108 -3.76 -13.55 -9.85
CA GLU A 108 -2.62 -14.42 -9.51
C GLU A 108 -1.53 -14.42 -10.60
N ALA A 109 -1.79 -13.81 -11.75
CA ALA A 109 -0.78 -13.59 -12.77
C ALA A 109 0.37 -12.75 -12.17
N SER A 110 1.55 -13.32 -12.11
CA SER A 110 2.74 -12.66 -11.60
C SER A 110 3.03 -11.40 -12.41
N LYS A 111 2.83 -10.23 -11.79
CA LYS A 111 3.23 -8.96 -12.39
C LYS A 111 4.72 -8.77 -12.17
N HIS A 112 5.48 -8.57 -13.24
CA HIS A 112 6.89 -8.23 -13.16
C HIS A 112 7.05 -6.71 -13.23
N CYS A 113 7.75 -6.12 -12.24
CA CYS A 113 8.09 -4.71 -12.29
C CYS A 113 9.35 -4.53 -13.14
N VAL A 114 9.27 -3.68 -14.17
CA VAL A 114 10.41 -3.27 -14.98
C VAL A 114 10.63 -1.78 -14.77
N LEU A 115 11.82 -1.41 -14.31
CA LEU A 115 12.22 -0.02 -14.13
C LEU A 115 13.19 0.38 -15.24
N LEU A 116 12.80 1.39 -16.02
CA LEU A 116 13.58 1.89 -17.15
C LEU A 116 14.00 3.34 -16.88
N TYR A 117 15.25 3.65 -17.20
CA TYR A 117 15.80 5.01 -17.17
C TYR A 117 16.16 5.41 -18.59
N PHE A 118 15.65 6.56 -19.02
CA PHE A 118 15.89 7.11 -20.34
C PHE A 118 16.62 8.44 -20.22
N PHE A 119 17.49 8.73 -21.19
CA PHE A 119 17.87 10.11 -21.47
C PHE A 119 16.69 10.82 -22.15
N ASP A 120 16.70 12.16 -22.15
CA ASP A 120 15.56 12.95 -22.65
C ASP A 120 15.18 12.59 -24.10
N GLU A 121 16.19 12.40 -24.97
CA GLU A 121 15.98 12.04 -26.40
C GLU A 121 15.32 10.64 -26.52
N ASP A 122 15.77 9.66 -25.74
CA ASP A 122 15.22 8.31 -25.73
C ASP A 122 13.80 8.28 -25.15
N TYR A 123 13.55 9.13 -24.13
CA TYR A 123 12.23 9.26 -23.56
C TYR A 123 11.20 9.79 -24.55
N GLU A 124 11.59 10.74 -25.41
CA GLU A 124 10.72 11.25 -26.48
C GLU A 124 10.36 10.15 -27.49
N VAL A 125 11.31 9.30 -27.85
CA VAL A 125 11.06 8.13 -28.72
C VAL A 125 10.10 7.16 -28.03
N PHE A 126 10.35 6.83 -26.77
CA PHE A 126 9.45 5.98 -25.96
C PHE A 126 8.04 6.56 -25.93
N ALA A 127 7.90 7.86 -25.62
CA ALA A 127 6.63 8.55 -25.52
C ALA A 127 5.86 8.56 -26.85
N GLN A 128 6.54 8.71 -27.98
CA GLN A 128 5.94 8.63 -29.31
C GLN A 128 5.40 7.23 -29.59
N VAL A 129 6.20 6.20 -29.30
CA VAL A 129 5.83 4.80 -29.52
C VAL A 129 4.60 4.42 -28.72
N ILE A 130 4.59 4.69 -27.42
CA ILE A 130 3.45 4.29 -26.58
C ILE A 130 2.18 5.07 -26.95
N ARG A 131 2.27 6.34 -27.32
CA ARG A 131 1.13 7.13 -27.82
C ARG A 131 0.56 6.55 -29.13
N ALA A 132 1.43 6.16 -30.05
CA ALA A 132 1.01 5.52 -31.31
C ALA A 132 0.30 4.16 -31.07
N HIS A 133 0.50 3.54 -29.91
CA HIS A 133 -0.12 2.27 -29.51
C HIS A 133 -1.21 2.41 -28.46
N GLY A 134 -1.76 3.62 -28.26
CA GLY A 134 -2.98 3.84 -27.49
C GLY A 134 -2.78 4.40 -26.09
N ALA A 135 -1.55 4.67 -25.63
CA ALA A 135 -1.32 5.36 -24.37
C ALA A 135 -1.78 6.82 -24.45
N THR A 136 -2.47 7.29 -23.41
CA THR A 136 -2.96 8.67 -23.34
C THR A 136 -2.18 9.49 -22.30
N PRO A 137 -1.80 10.75 -22.62
CA PRO A 137 -1.08 11.60 -21.67
C PRO A 137 -1.89 11.86 -20.39
N HIS A 138 -1.19 11.87 -19.26
CA HIS A 138 -1.72 12.22 -17.95
C HIS A 138 -0.75 13.14 -17.21
N SER A 139 -1.19 13.84 -16.16
CA SER A 139 -0.40 14.84 -15.41
C SER A 139 0.96 14.34 -14.89
N ARG A 140 1.15 13.03 -14.72
CA ARG A 140 2.39 12.40 -14.22
C ARG A 140 2.87 11.24 -15.10
N GLY A 141 2.58 11.27 -16.41
CA GLY A 141 2.99 10.23 -17.36
C GLY A 141 1.90 9.83 -18.33
N TYR A 142 1.67 8.54 -18.48
CA TYR A 142 0.73 8.00 -19.47
C TYR A 142 -0.16 6.91 -18.83
N HIS A 143 -1.46 6.93 -19.13
CA HIS A 143 -2.37 5.81 -18.91
C HIS A 143 -2.24 4.79 -20.02
N GLY A 144 -2.36 3.49 -19.69
CA GLY A 144 -2.26 2.40 -20.66
C GLY A 144 -0.88 2.22 -21.27
N LYS A 145 0.17 2.71 -20.59
CA LYS A 145 1.56 2.66 -21.09
C LYS A 145 2.10 1.22 -21.17
N GLU A 146 1.70 0.37 -20.22
CA GLU A 146 2.09 -1.03 -20.16
C GLU A 146 1.54 -1.80 -21.36
N GLU A 147 0.24 -1.68 -21.62
CA GLU A 147 -0.44 -2.29 -22.76
C GLU A 147 0.07 -1.78 -24.08
N ALA A 148 0.27 -0.47 -24.19
CA ALA A 148 0.82 0.17 -25.38
C ALA A 148 2.26 -0.30 -25.68
N LEU A 149 3.09 -0.43 -24.64
CA LEU A 149 4.46 -0.93 -24.78
C LEU A 149 4.45 -2.40 -25.24
N ILE A 150 3.63 -3.25 -24.65
CA ILE A 150 3.51 -4.64 -25.07
C ILE A 150 3.01 -4.74 -26.50
N ALA A 151 2.00 -3.95 -26.89
CA ALA A 151 1.51 -3.89 -28.26
C ALA A 151 2.59 -3.48 -29.29
N ALA A 152 3.46 -2.54 -28.90
CA ALA A 152 4.61 -2.14 -29.71
C ALA A 152 5.65 -3.26 -29.84
N LEU A 153 6.03 -3.87 -28.72
CA LEU A 153 7.05 -4.92 -28.68
C LEU A 153 6.58 -6.21 -29.38
N THR A 154 5.30 -6.56 -29.27
CA THR A 154 4.73 -7.75 -29.93
C THR A 154 4.89 -7.70 -31.45
N LYS A 155 4.86 -6.50 -32.05
CA LYS A 155 5.08 -6.33 -33.50
C LYS A 155 6.51 -6.59 -33.93
N LEU A 156 7.46 -6.54 -32.99
CA LEU A 156 8.88 -6.78 -33.25
C LEU A 156 9.28 -8.24 -33.03
N LEU A 157 8.40 -9.05 -32.45
CA LEU A 157 8.65 -10.48 -32.29
C LEU A 157 8.60 -11.15 -33.67
N PRO A 158 9.60 -12.00 -34.01
CA PRO A 158 9.51 -12.82 -35.21
C PRO A 158 8.26 -13.69 -35.12
N ASP A 159 7.55 -13.89 -36.24
CA ASP A 159 6.44 -14.79 -36.30
C ASP A 159 6.89 -16.17 -35.79
N SER A 160 6.46 -16.50 -34.56
CA SER A 160 6.72 -17.83 -34.02
C SER A 160 5.96 -18.80 -34.90
N GLU A 161 6.70 -19.60 -35.64
CA GLU A 161 6.14 -20.69 -36.44
C GLU A 161 5.10 -21.47 -35.60
N LYS A 162 3.87 -21.49 -36.11
CA LYS A 162 2.76 -22.28 -35.57
C LYS A 162 3.03 -23.77 -35.75
#